data_4014b6c669e48672275bbaadb8f68527
#
_entry.id   4014b6c669e48672275bbaadb8f68527
#
_cell.length_a   1.000
_cell.length_b   1.000
_cell.length_c   1.000
_cell.angle_alpha   90.00
_cell.angle_beta   90.00
_cell.angle_gamma   90.00
#
_symmetry.space_group_name_H-M   'P 1'
#
loop_
_entity.id
_entity.type
_entity.pdbx_description
1 polymer ?
#
loop_
_entity_poly.entity_id
_entity_poly.type
_entity_poly.pdbx_seq_one_letter_code
_entity_poly.pdbx_strand_id
1 'polypeptide(L)'
;MSHPHTPGLYARGIRKSYGTHEVLRGVDLRVEPGQVLGLLGRNGAGKSTLITILCGLRRADSGTASICGHRPASAEAARSIGYAPQELSIYPDLSVAQNLAAFGELHGLGRREAVSRAGEVMDLLGLTEKRGQRASHLSGGQQRRLHTGMAIMHRPHLVFMDEPTVGADVEARSQILRAVRQLADDGAAVVYTS
;
A
#
# COMPACT_ATOMS: atom_id res chain seq x y z
N MET A 1 0.74 -4.09 33.15
CA MET A 1 2.03 -3.98 32.46
C MET A 1 1.72 -3.95 30.98
N SER A 2 1.79 -2.77 30.36
CA SER A 2 1.51 -2.63 28.93
C SER A 2 2.64 -3.31 28.16
N HIS A 3 2.32 -4.35 27.39
CA HIS A 3 3.25 -4.91 26.42
C HIS A 3 3.71 -3.78 25.49
N PRO A 4 5.00 -3.64 25.19
CA PRO A 4 5.45 -2.65 24.22
C PRO A 4 4.79 -2.99 22.88
N HIS A 5 3.82 -2.14 22.46
CA HIS A 5 3.22 -2.27 21.15
C HIS A 5 4.31 -2.14 20.09
N THR A 6 4.51 -3.20 19.31
CA THR A 6 5.41 -3.14 18.15
C THR A 6 4.78 -2.21 17.12
N PRO A 7 5.43 -1.08 16.76
CA PRO A 7 4.89 -0.19 15.74
C PRO A 7 4.76 -0.91 14.40
N GLY A 8 3.74 -0.54 13.62
CA GLY A 8 3.58 -1.04 12.25
C GLY A 8 4.76 -0.65 11.37
N LEU A 9 5.30 0.57 11.59
CA LEU A 9 6.50 1.08 10.93
C LEU A 9 7.37 1.83 11.93
N TYR A 10 8.66 1.52 11.92
CA TYR A 10 9.70 2.32 12.57
C TYR A 10 10.86 2.53 11.62
N ALA A 11 11.31 3.77 11.46
CA ALA A 11 12.48 4.13 10.68
C ALA A 11 13.24 5.25 11.39
N ARG A 12 14.57 5.17 11.39
CA ARG A 12 15.44 6.16 12.04
C ARG A 12 16.67 6.47 11.18
N GLY A 13 16.89 7.75 10.92
CA GLY A 13 18.07 8.25 10.26
C GLY A 13 18.22 7.77 8.82
N ILE A 14 17.12 7.50 8.10
CA ILE A 14 17.18 6.97 6.74
C ILE A 14 17.78 7.99 5.80
N ARG A 15 18.91 7.64 5.17
CA ARG A 15 19.60 8.45 4.17
C ARG A 15 19.69 7.72 2.84
N LYS A 16 19.60 8.48 1.75
CA LYS A 16 19.74 7.97 0.39
C LYS A 16 20.28 9.05 -0.54
N SER A 17 21.31 8.70 -1.29
CA SER A 17 21.89 9.54 -2.34
C SER A 17 21.90 8.83 -3.68
N TYR A 18 21.85 9.59 -4.75
CA TYR A 18 22.05 9.15 -6.13
C TYR A 18 23.16 10.00 -6.74
N GLY A 19 24.33 9.42 -6.90
CA GLY A 19 25.53 10.17 -7.23
C GLY A 19 25.82 11.21 -6.15
N THR A 20 25.92 12.48 -6.53
CA THR A 20 26.17 13.60 -5.61
C THR A 20 24.89 14.18 -4.99
N HIS A 21 23.72 13.72 -5.42
CA HIS A 21 22.45 14.26 -4.96
C HIS A 21 21.88 13.46 -3.78
N GLU A 22 21.88 14.06 -2.58
CA GLU A 22 21.27 13.48 -1.39
C GLU A 22 19.76 13.71 -1.40
N VAL A 23 18.97 12.63 -1.59
CA VAL A 23 17.50 12.65 -1.67
C VAL A 23 16.85 12.51 -0.30
N LEU A 24 17.38 11.62 0.55
CA LEU A 24 16.90 11.45 1.93
C LEU A 24 18.02 11.84 2.90
N ARG A 25 17.72 12.76 3.80
CA ARG A 25 18.70 13.44 4.66
C ARG A 25 18.55 13.08 6.14
N GLY A 26 18.31 11.81 6.44
CA GLY A 26 18.13 11.35 7.82
C GLY A 26 16.67 11.41 8.26
N VAL A 27 15.80 10.67 7.56
CA VAL A 27 14.36 10.64 7.82
C VAL A 27 14.05 9.70 8.97
N ASP A 28 13.28 10.19 9.93
CA ASP A 28 12.70 9.42 11.02
C ASP A 28 11.19 9.32 10.84
N LEU A 29 10.65 8.11 11.00
CA LEU A 29 9.21 7.83 10.92
C LEU A 29 8.82 6.78 11.95
N ARG A 30 7.63 6.96 12.51
CA ARG A 30 6.97 5.97 13.34
C ARG A 30 5.48 5.98 13.05
N VAL A 31 4.89 4.81 12.81
CA VAL A 31 3.46 4.65 12.57
C VAL A 31 2.97 3.48 13.39
N GLU A 32 2.00 3.73 14.24
CA GLU A 32 1.38 2.71 15.08
C GLU A 32 0.29 1.94 14.32
N PRO A 33 -0.06 0.72 14.73
CA PRO A 33 -1.26 0.04 14.25
C PRO A 33 -2.49 0.93 14.41
N GLY A 34 -3.34 0.97 13.39
CA GLY A 34 -4.53 1.84 13.37
C GLY A 34 -4.25 3.32 13.05
N GLN A 35 -3.00 3.68 12.78
CA GLN A 35 -2.64 5.05 12.44
C GLN A 35 -2.55 5.27 10.94
N VAL A 36 -3.00 6.43 10.48
CA VAL A 36 -2.81 6.92 9.10
C VAL A 36 -1.79 8.05 9.11
N LEU A 37 -0.71 7.90 8.34
CA LEU A 37 0.32 8.91 8.14
C LEU A 37 0.32 9.41 6.69
N GLY A 38 0.11 10.70 6.49
CA GLY A 38 0.27 11.37 5.19
C GLY A 38 1.69 11.92 5.02
N LEU A 39 2.39 11.48 3.99
CA LEU A 39 3.68 12.05 3.58
C LEU A 39 3.44 13.13 2.52
N LEU A 40 3.48 14.39 2.94
CA LEU A 40 3.28 15.53 2.05
C LEU A 40 4.62 16.07 1.56
N GLY A 41 4.66 16.48 0.29
CA GLY A 41 5.87 17.10 -0.24
C GLY A 41 5.85 17.25 -1.75
N ARG A 42 6.71 18.15 -2.27
CA ARG A 42 6.83 18.40 -3.71
C ARG A 42 7.27 17.13 -4.46
N ASN A 43 6.97 17.09 -5.77
CA ASN A 43 7.51 16.03 -6.64
C ASN A 43 9.05 16.06 -6.59
N GLY A 44 9.65 14.87 -6.50
CA GLY A 44 11.11 14.74 -6.34
C GLY A 44 11.61 14.89 -4.89
N ALA A 45 10.75 15.14 -3.89
CA ALA A 45 11.16 15.24 -2.49
C ALA A 45 11.62 13.92 -1.84
N GLY A 46 11.62 12.82 -2.58
CA GLY A 46 12.09 11.52 -2.08
C GLY A 46 10.99 10.63 -1.47
N LYS A 47 9.71 11.00 -1.54
CA LYS A 47 8.60 10.22 -0.98
C LYS A 47 8.60 8.77 -1.48
N SER A 48 8.57 8.55 -2.80
CA SER A 48 8.59 7.22 -3.40
C SER A 48 9.91 6.47 -3.12
N THR A 49 11.05 7.19 -3.05
CA THR A 49 12.34 6.61 -2.65
C THR A 49 12.25 6.05 -1.22
N LEU A 50 11.67 6.82 -0.30
CA LEU A 50 11.48 6.38 1.08
C LEU A 50 10.58 5.15 1.14
N ILE A 51 9.41 5.17 0.47
CA ILE A 51 8.50 4.02 0.43
C ILE A 51 9.21 2.78 -0.12
N THR A 52 9.93 2.88 -1.24
CA THR A 52 10.62 1.72 -1.83
C THR A 52 11.71 1.15 -0.92
N ILE A 53 12.37 2.00 -0.11
CA ILE A 53 13.31 1.55 0.92
C ILE A 53 12.56 0.80 2.05
N LEU A 54 11.46 1.35 2.53
CA LEU A 54 10.66 0.74 3.59
C LEU A 54 9.99 -0.55 3.15
N CYS A 55 9.59 -0.66 1.87
CA CYS A 55 9.12 -1.93 1.29
C CYS A 55 10.25 -2.96 1.05
N GLY A 56 11.51 -2.60 1.29
CA GLY A 56 12.65 -3.48 1.06
C GLY A 56 13.04 -3.66 -0.41
N LEU A 57 12.44 -2.89 -1.32
CA LEU A 57 12.73 -2.92 -2.77
C LEU A 57 14.02 -2.17 -3.11
N ARG A 58 14.51 -1.33 -2.19
CA ARG A 58 15.72 -0.53 -2.32
C ARG A 58 16.48 -0.46 -0.99
N ARG A 59 17.80 -0.40 -1.04
CA ARG A 59 18.62 -0.22 0.17
C ARG A 59 18.82 1.27 0.47
N ALA A 60 18.69 1.64 1.76
CA ALA A 60 19.18 2.91 2.28
C ALA A 60 20.70 2.91 2.29
N ASP A 61 21.32 4.09 2.24
CA ASP A 61 22.77 4.23 2.40
C ASP A 61 23.14 4.18 3.89
N SER A 62 22.25 4.68 4.77
CA SER A 62 22.39 4.58 6.22
C SER A 62 21.01 4.68 6.90
N GLY A 63 20.99 4.43 8.20
CA GLY A 63 19.78 4.40 9.01
C GLY A 63 19.26 2.97 9.20
N THR A 64 18.20 2.85 9.98
CA THR A 64 17.55 1.58 10.29
C THR A 64 16.05 1.68 10.12
N ALA A 65 15.42 0.57 9.72
CA ALA A 65 13.97 0.48 9.67
C ALA A 65 13.49 -0.91 10.10
N SER A 66 12.28 -0.97 10.62
CA SER A 66 11.56 -2.22 10.87
C SER A 66 10.09 -2.07 10.50
N ILE A 67 9.53 -3.16 9.99
CA ILE A 67 8.14 -3.32 9.58
C ILE A 67 7.55 -4.40 10.48
N CYS A 68 6.60 -4.04 11.33
CA CYS A 68 6.04 -4.98 12.32
C CYS A 68 7.13 -5.74 13.12
N GLY A 69 8.25 -5.07 13.44
CA GLY A 69 9.39 -5.65 14.13
C GLY A 69 10.40 -6.38 13.25
N HIS A 70 10.14 -6.57 11.97
CA HIS A 70 11.01 -7.27 11.02
C HIS A 70 11.82 -6.30 10.15
N ARG A 71 12.98 -6.74 9.66
CA ARG A 71 13.78 -5.91 8.74
C ARG A 71 13.06 -5.77 7.39
N PRO A 72 13.10 -4.59 6.74
CA PRO A 72 12.70 -4.46 5.34
C PRO A 72 13.39 -5.53 4.47
N ALA A 73 12.73 -5.98 3.41
CA ALA A 73 13.18 -7.08 2.54
C ALA A 73 13.23 -8.49 3.17
N SER A 74 12.84 -8.67 4.45
CA SER A 74 12.60 -10.01 4.98
C SER A 74 11.27 -10.57 4.48
N ALA A 75 11.13 -11.91 4.46
CA ALA A 75 9.91 -12.56 4.05
C ALA A 75 8.72 -12.19 4.98
N GLU A 76 8.98 -12.02 6.27
CA GLU A 76 8.01 -11.62 7.27
C GLU A 76 7.50 -10.19 7.03
N ALA A 77 8.41 -9.24 6.78
CA ALA A 77 8.05 -7.88 6.41
C ALA A 77 7.24 -7.85 5.11
N ALA A 78 7.67 -8.58 4.08
CA ALA A 78 6.98 -8.62 2.80
C ALA A 78 5.54 -9.16 2.91
N ARG A 79 5.29 -10.14 3.77
CA ARG A 79 3.93 -10.65 4.03
C ARG A 79 3.06 -9.65 4.80
N SER A 80 3.68 -8.75 5.53
CA SER A 80 2.99 -7.75 6.36
C SER A 80 2.66 -6.47 5.59
N ILE A 81 3.23 -6.28 4.39
CA ILE A 81 3.11 -5.06 3.60
C ILE A 81 2.12 -5.23 2.46
N GLY A 82 1.20 -4.27 2.33
CA GLY A 82 0.49 -3.97 1.09
C GLY A 82 1.11 -2.73 0.43
N TYR A 83 1.43 -2.81 -0.84
CA TYR A 83 2.00 -1.67 -1.57
C TYR A 83 1.26 -1.38 -2.86
N ALA A 84 0.73 -0.17 -2.97
CA ALA A 84 0.14 0.38 -4.19
C ALA A 84 1.07 1.49 -4.74
N PRO A 85 1.95 1.19 -5.69
CA PRO A 85 2.80 2.19 -6.33
C PRO A 85 2.00 3.22 -7.13
N GLN A 86 2.66 4.33 -7.49
CA GLN A 86 2.05 5.39 -8.30
C GLN A 86 1.61 4.86 -9.67
N GLU A 87 2.42 4.03 -10.32
CA GLU A 87 2.08 3.38 -11.58
C GLU A 87 1.09 2.23 -11.35
N LEU A 88 0.08 2.16 -12.22
CA LEU A 88 -0.94 1.11 -12.13
C LEU A 88 -0.34 -0.24 -12.54
N SER A 89 -0.36 -1.20 -11.63
CA SER A 89 0.10 -2.58 -11.85
C SER A 89 -1.10 -3.53 -11.84
N ILE A 90 -2.02 -3.35 -12.80
CA ILE A 90 -3.21 -4.20 -12.99
C ILE A 90 -3.03 -5.11 -14.21
N TYR A 91 -3.70 -6.25 -14.23
CA TYR A 91 -3.77 -7.12 -15.40
C TYR A 91 -4.94 -6.70 -16.29
N PRO A 92 -4.70 -6.04 -17.43
CA PRO A 92 -5.75 -5.37 -18.23
C PRO A 92 -6.77 -6.35 -18.81
N ASP A 93 -6.37 -7.58 -19.13
CA ASP A 93 -7.21 -8.61 -19.74
C ASP A 93 -8.03 -9.42 -18.73
N LEU A 94 -7.68 -9.33 -17.45
CA LEU A 94 -8.44 -9.95 -16.38
C LEU A 94 -9.59 -9.06 -15.93
N SER A 95 -10.68 -9.68 -15.45
CA SER A 95 -11.76 -8.95 -14.80
C SER A 95 -11.33 -8.36 -13.46
N VAL A 96 -12.14 -7.46 -12.89
CA VAL A 96 -11.93 -6.91 -11.55
C VAL A 96 -11.78 -8.03 -10.53
N ALA A 97 -12.71 -8.98 -10.50
CA ALA A 97 -12.66 -10.11 -9.57
C ALA A 97 -11.44 -11.00 -9.77
N GLN A 98 -11.05 -11.23 -11.03
CA GLN A 98 -9.86 -12.04 -11.35
C GLN A 98 -8.56 -11.35 -10.94
N ASN A 99 -8.43 -10.04 -11.16
CA ASN A 99 -7.27 -9.27 -10.68
C ASN A 99 -7.10 -9.42 -9.16
N LEU A 100 -8.18 -9.18 -8.42
CA LEU A 100 -8.15 -9.27 -6.95
C LEU A 100 -7.84 -10.70 -6.50
N ALA A 101 -8.55 -11.70 -7.00
CA ALA A 101 -8.35 -13.09 -6.60
C ALA A 101 -6.91 -13.57 -6.91
N ALA A 102 -6.39 -13.27 -8.10
CA ALA A 102 -5.02 -13.63 -8.47
C ALA A 102 -3.98 -13.02 -7.52
N PHE A 103 -4.15 -11.74 -7.13
CA PHE A 103 -3.26 -11.12 -6.15
C PHE A 103 -3.38 -11.73 -4.76
N GLY A 104 -4.59 -12.09 -4.33
CA GLY A 104 -4.79 -12.81 -3.08
C GLY A 104 -4.06 -14.17 -3.09
N GLU A 105 -4.18 -14.93 -4.17
CA GLU A 105 -3.50 -16.22 -4.32
C GLU A 105 -1.97 -16.06 -4.35
N LEU A 106 -1.44 -15.04 -5.04
CA LEU A 106 0.00 -14.72 -5.05
C LEU A 106 0.55 -14.40 -3.65
N HIS A 107 -0.29 -13.84 -2.78
CA HIS A 107 0.05 -13.56 -1.38
C HIS A 107 -0.31 -14.71 -0.42
N GLY A 108 -0.68 -15.88 -0.95
CA GLY A 108 -0.85 -17.11 -0.17
C GLY A 108 -2.27 -17.39 0.31
N LEU A 109 -3.27 -16.61 -0.10
CA LEU A 109 -4.67 -16.96 0.18
C LEU A 109 -5.08 -18.20 -0.62
N GLY A 110 -5.81 -19.11 0.01
CA GLY A 110 -6.44 -20.21 -0.72
C GLY A 110 -7.49 -19.69 -1.71
N ARG A 111 -7.69 -20.38 -2.84
CA ARG A 111 -8.59 -19.95 -3.92
C ARG A 111 -10.00 -19.54 -3.45
N ARG A 112 -10.61 -20.31 -2.53
CA ARG A 112 -11.92 -19.97 -1.98
C ARG A 112 -11.90 -18.69 -1.16
N GLU A 113 -10.87 -18.53 -0.34
CA GLU A 113 -10.65 -17.36 0.48
C GLU A 113 -10.38 -16.12 -0.39
N ALA A 114 -9.53 -16.24 -1.41
CA ALA A 114 -9.23 -15.16 -2.36
C ALA A 114 -10.50 -14.65 -3.08
N VAL A 115 -11.39 -15.56 -3.49
CA VAL A 115 -12.67 -15.19 -4.11
C VAL A 115 -13.60 -14.48 -3.12
N SER A 116 -13.72 -14.98 -1.88
CA SER A 116 -14.50 -14.32 -0.84
C SER A 116 -13.96 -12.93 -0.52
N ARG A 117 -12.64 -12.85 -0.30
CA ARG A 117 -11.95 -11.59 0.00
C ARG A 117 -12.06 -10.58 -1.15
N ALA A 118 -12.02 -11.03 -2.39
CA ALA A 118 -12.25 -10.16 -3.55
C ALA A 118 -13.63 -9.49 -3.51
N GLY A 119 -14.67 -10.21 -3.04
CA GLY A 119 -15.99 -9.63 -2.79
C GLY A 119 -15.94 -8.49 -1.78
N GLU A 120 -15.39 -8.74 -0.59
CA GLU A 120 -15.25 -7.74 0.47
C GLU A 120 -14.49 -6.48 -0.02
N VAL A 121 -13.40 -6.67 -0.76
CA VAL A 121 -12.58 -5.58 -1.29
C VAL A 121 -13.30 -4.80 -2.39
N MET A 122 -14.07 -5.47 -3.25
CA MET A 122 -14.91 -4.79 -4.24
C MET A 122 -15.98 -3.93 -3.58
N ASP A 123 -16.63 -4.42 -2.53
CA ASP A 123 -17.62 -3.66 -1.77
C ASP A 123 -16.99 -2.42 -1.11
N LEU A 124 -15.85 -2.60 -0.44
CA LEU A 124 -15.10 -1.51 0.19
C LEU A 124 -14.73 -0.39 -0.80
N LEU A 125 -14.39 -0.77 -2.02
CA LEU A 125 -13.91 0.16 -3.06
C LEU A 125 -14.98 0.57 -4.08
N GLY A 126 -16.24 0.14 -3.90
CA GLY A 126 -17.34 0.45 -4.80
C GLY A 126 -17.14 -0.07 -6.22
N LEU A 127 -16.66 -1.33 -6.33
CA LEU A 127 -16.38 -2.01 -7.60
C LEU A 127 -17.28 -3.22 -7.85
N THR A 128 -18.24 -3.50 -6.97
CA THR A 128 -19.11 -4.69 -7.01
C THR A 128 -19.83 -4.84 -8.33
N GLU A 129 -20.42 -3.74 -8.86
CA GLU A 129 -21.11 -3.72 -10.14
C GLU A 129 -20.15 -3.94 -11.34
N LYS A 130 -18.85 -3.83 -11.13
CA LYS A 130 -17.81 -4.02 -12.14
C LYS A 130 -17.10 -5.38 -12.05
N ARG A 131 -17.59 -6.28 -11.20
CA ARG A 131 -16.98 -7.57 -10.89
C ARG A 131 -16.48 -8.35 -12.09
N GLY A 132 -17.31 -8.46 -13.15
CA GLY A 132 -17.00 -9.20 -14.37
C GLY A 132 -16.35 -8.38 -15.48
N GLN A 133 -16.23 -7.04 -15.30
CA GLN A 133 -15.69 -6.15 -16.32
C GLN A 133 -14.17 -6.29 -16.40
N ARG A 134 -13.61 -6.37 -17.62
CA ARG A 134 -12.14 -6.36 -17.82
C ARG A 134 -11.55 -5.05 -17.32
N ALA A 135 -10.37 -5.14 -16.68
CA ALA A 135 -9.68 -3.99 -16.12
C ALA A 135 -9.33 -2.92 -17.17
N SER A 136 -9.04 -3.34 -18.41
CA SER A 136 -8.81 -2.43 -19.54
C SER A 136 -10.03 -1.55 -19.91
N HIS A 137 -11.24 -1.94 -19.54
CA HIS A 137 -12.47 -1.20 -19.82
C HIS A 137 -12.93 -0.31 -18.65
N LEU A 138 -12.18 -0.27 -17.57
CA LEU A 138 -12.45 0.57 -16.41
C LEU A 138 -12.01 2.02 -16.68
N SER A 139 -12.69 2.99 -16.07
CA SER A 139 -12.18 4.37 -16.02
C SER A 139 -10.89 4.44 -15.19
N GLY A 140 -10.08 5.49 -15.38
CA GLY A 140 -8.84 5.67 -14.61
C GLY A 140 -9.04 5.63 -13.10
N GLY A 141 -10.13 6.25 -12.59
CA GLY A 141 -10.50 6.19 -11.18
C GLY A 141 -10.89 4.79 -10.72
N GLN A 142 -11.59 4.01 -11.56
CA GLN A 142 -11.92 2.61 -11.27
C GLN A 142 -10.67 1.73 -11.28
N GLN A 143 -9.75 1.94 -12.23
CA GLN A 143 -8.45 1.23 -12.26
C GLN A 143 -7.62 1.55 -11.02
N ARG A 144 -7.60 2.80 -10.57
CA ARG A 144 -6.90 3.21 -9.34
C ARG A 144 -7.50 2.53 -8.10
N ARG A 145 -8.83 2.44 -8.02
CA ARG A 145 -9.51 1.71 -6.94
C ARG A 145 -9.19 0.21 -6.98
N LEU A 146 -9.22 -0.42 -8.15
CA LEU A 146 -8.82 -1.80 -8.33
C LEU A 146 -7.38 -2.04 -7.87
N HIS A 147 -6.45 -1.20 -8.29
CA HIS A 147 -5.04 -1.29 -7.92
C HIS A 147 -4.84 -1.16 -6.39
N THR A 148 -5.55 -0.22 -5.76
CA THR A 148 -5.58 -0.12 -4.29
C THR A 148 -6.12 -1.40 -3.64
N GLY A 149 -7.18 -1.99 -4.21
CA GLY A 149 -7.76 -3.24 -3.75
C GLY A 149 -6.79 -4.42 -3.80
N MET A 150 -6.00 -4.52 -4.88
CA MET A 150 -4.99 -5.57 -5.01
C MET A 150 -3.97 -5.51 -3.87
N ALA A 151 -3.51 -4.32 -3.50
CA ALA A 151 -2.53 -4.13 -2.41
C ALA A 151 -3.04 -4.56 -1.02
N ILE A 152 -4.35 -4.67 -0.81
CA ILE A 152 -4.95 -4.98 0.50
C ILE A 152 -5.60 -6.37 0.57
N MET A 153 -5.48 -7.18 -0.48
CA MET A 153 -6.12 -8.49 -0.55
C MET A 153 -5.73 -9.44 0.60
N HIS A 154 -4.48 -9.47 0.96
CA HIS A 154 -3.92 -10.37 1.98
C HIS A 154 -4.00 -9.84 3.41
N ARG A 155 -4.82 -8.79 3.65
CA ARG A 155 -4.99 -8.14 4.97
C ARG A 155 -3.66 -7.73 5.61
N PRO A 156 -2.86 -6.88 4.93
CA PRO A 156 -1.55 -6.45 5.43
C PRO A 156 -1.68 -5.65 6.74
N HIS A 157 -0.66 -5.74 7.59
CA HIS A 157 -0.56 -4.94 8.81
C HIS A 157 -0.06 -3.51 8.56
N LEU A 158 0.62 -3.30 7.43
CA LEU A 158 1.10 -1.99 6.99
C LEU A 158 0.80 -1.80 5.51
N VAL A 159 0.18 -0.68 5.15
CA VAL A 159 -0.14 -0.35 3.76
C VAL A 159 0.59 0.91 3.33
N PHE A 160 1.32 0.82 2.23
CA PHE A 160 1.88 1.97 1.53
C PHE A 160 1.08 2.27 0.27
N MET A 161 0.70 3.53 0.09
CA MET A 161 0.00 4.02 -1.11
C MET A 161 0.75 5.24 -1.65
N ASP A 162 1.35 5.10 -2.83
CA ASP A 162 2.09 6.19 -3.45
C ASP A 162 1.18 6.98 -4.40
N GLU A 163 0.81 8.19 -4.00
CA GLU A 163 -0.10 9.09 -4.70
C GLU A 163 -1.44 8.42 -5.13
N PRO A 164 -2.18 7.78 -4.19
CA PRO A 164 -3.32 6.93 -4.53
C PRO A 164 -4.49 7.69 -5.15
N THR A 165 -4.52 9.01 -5.05
CA THR A 165 -5.62 9.87 -5.52
C THR A 165 -5.24 10.75 -6.70
N VAL A 166 -4.01 10.66 -7.22
CA VAL A 166 -3.59 11.42 -8.40
C VAL A 166 -4.34 10.93 -9.63
N GLY A 167 -4.93 11.90 -10.38
CA GLY A 167 -5.76 11.60 -11.57
C GLY A 167 -7.11 10.94 -11.26
N ALA A 168 -7.46 10.79 -9.99
CA ALA A 168 -8.76 10.27 -9.59
C ALA A 168 -9.81 11.41 -9.55
N ASP A 169 -11.02 11.12 -10.02
CA ASP A 169 -12.17 11.99 -9.81
C ASP A 169 -12.59 12.07 -8.34
N VAL A 170 -13.53 12.96 -8.01
CA VAL A 170 -13.99 13.20 -6.64
C VAL A 170 -14.55 11.93 -6.00
N GLU A 171 -15.26 11.12 -6.78
CA GLU A 171 -15.84 9.88 -6.28
C GLU A 171 -14.76 8.84 -5.95
N ALA A 172 -13.85 8.57 -6.89
CA ALA A 172 -12.74 7.64 -6.71
C ALA A 172 -11.85 8.06 -5.52
N ARG A 173 -11.55 9.36 -5.40
CA ARG A 173 -10.81 9.89 -4.25
C ARG A 173 -11.53 9.62 -2.93
N SER A 174 -12.84 9.90 -2.87
CA SER A 174 -13.64 9.66 -1.66
C SER A 174 -13.67 8.18 -1.29
N GLN A 175 -13.80 7.27 -2.26
CA GLN A 175 -13.79 5.82 -2.04
C GLN A 175 -12.44 5.34 -1.50
N ILE A 176 -11.32 5.79 -2.10
CA ILE A 176 -9.97 5.44 -1.63
C ILE A 176 -9.74 5.92 -0.19
N LEU A 177 -10.11 7.17 0.13
CA LEU A 177 -9.94 7.71 1.48
C LEU A 177 -10.82 6.99 2.52
N ARG A 178 -12.02 6.54 2.13
CA ARG A 178 -12.84 5.68 3.01
C ARG A 178 -12.17 4.33 3.26
N ALA A 179 -11.63 3.71 2.23
CA ALA A 179 -10.88 2.46 2.38
C ALA A 179 -9.65 2.63 3.28
N VAL A 180 -8.90 3.74 3.15
CA VAL A 180 -7.78 4.08 4.04
C VAL A 180 -8.21 4.15 5.50
N ARG A 181 -9.34 4.80 5.78
CA ARG A 181 -9.88 4.89 7.16
C ARG A 181 -10.29 3.51 7.68
N GLN A 182 -11.04 2.76 6.87
CA GLN A 182 -11.47 1.40 7.28
C GLN A 182 -10.29 0.49 7.58
N LEU A 183 -9.22 0.54 6.77
CA LEU A 183 -8.00 -0.23 7.04
C LEU A 183 -7.35 0.15 8.38
N ALA A 184 -7.34 1.44 8.71
CA ALA A 184 -6.82 1.89 10.00
C ALA A 184 -7.73 1.48 11.16
N ASP A 185 -9.04 1.60 11.00
CA ASP A 185 -10.03 1.15 12.01
C ASP A 185 -9.93 -0.37 12.25
N ASP A 186 -9.58 -1.14 11.21
CA ASP A 186 -9.30 -2.59 11.30
C ASP A 186 -7.91 -2.90 11.89
N GLY A 187 -7.13 -1.88 12.26
CA GLY A 187 -5.84 -2.01 12.95
C GLY A 187 -4.61 -1.97 12.06
N ALA A 188 -4.73 -1.79 10.75
CA ALA A 188 -3.57 -1.63 9.87
C ALA A 188 -2.94 -0.24 10.04
N ALA A 189 -1.60 -0.17 10.01
CA ALA A 189 -0.90 1.09 9.82
C ALA A 189 -0.98 1.49 8.33
N VAL A 190 -1.26 2.76 8.03
CA VAL A 190 -1.35 3.23 6.64
C VAL A 190 -0.44 4.43 6.43
N VAL A 191 0.38 4.38 5.39
CA VAL A 191 1.23 5.49 4.92
C VAL A 191 0.84 5.82 3.49
N TYR A 192 0.43 7.06 3.25
CA TYR A 192 0.16 7.49 1.88
C TYR A 192 0.87 8.80 1.54
N THR A 193 1.23 8.97 0.27
CA THR A 193 1.83 10.20 -0.25
C THR A 193 0.82 11.07 -0.98
N SER A 194 1.07 12.37 -1.00
CA SER A 194 0.31 13.35 -1.78
C SER A 194 1.21 14.49 -2.23
#